data_03d75b3e59df3d328c70584da85789a3
#
_entry.id   03d75b3e59df3d328c70584da85789a3
#
_cell.length_a   1.000
_cell.length_b   1.000
_cell.length_c   1.000
_cell.angle_alpha   90.00
_cell.angle_beta   90.00
_cell.angle_gamma   90.00
#
_symmetry.space_group_name_H-M   'P 1'
#
loop_
_entity.id
_entity.type
_entity.pdbx_description
1 polymer ?
#
loop_
_entity_poly.entity_id
_entity_poly.type
_entity_poly.pdbx_seq_one_letter_code
_entity_poly.pdbx_strand_id
1 'polypeptide(L)' 'MPESGLPIRVYKEHELWLVDYGEGETEDHTSREQAEAAADAVAQAEGRTVVVEE' A
#
# COMPACT_ATOMS: atom_id res chain seq x y z
N MET A 1 20.78 5.49 -6.38
CA MET A 1 20.10 5.47 -6.17
C MET A 1 19.27 4.97 -6.07
N PRO A 2 19.01 4.69 -5.71
CA PRO A 2 18.03 4.05 -5.78
C PRO A 2 16.96 4.68 -5.59
N GLU A 3 16.40 4.64 -5.93
CA GLU A 3 15.46 5.19 -5.84
C GLU A 3 14.57 4.80 -5.06
N SER A 4 13.79 5.46 -4.57
CA SER A 4 12.77 5.06 -3.77
C SER A 4 12.06 3.95 -4.43
N GLY A 5 11.36 3.17 -3.83
CA GLY A 5 10.75 2.04 -4.43
C GLY A 5 9.52 2.40 -5.23
N LEU A 6 8.81 1.37 -5.64
CA LEU A 6 7.58 1.53 -6.39
C LEU A 6 6.52 2.18 -5.53
N PRO A 7 5.56 2.86 -6.14
CA PRO A 7 4.46 3.38 -5.36
C PRO A 7 3.66 2.26 -4.73
N ILE A 8 3.16 2.53 -3.53
CA ILE A 8 2.34 1.57 -2.81
C ILE A 8 0.90 1.88 -3.14
N ARG A 9 0.16 0.86 -3.58
CA ARG A 9 -1.22 1.06 -4.01
C ARG A 9 -2.16 0.47 -2.99
N VAL A 10 -3.22 1.21 -2.67
CA VAL A 10 -4.27 0.75 -1.78
C VAL A 10 -5.56 0.73 -2.57
N TYR A 11 -6.20 -0.41 -2.68
CA TYR A 11 -7.41 -0.52 -3.47
C TYR A 11 -8.33 -1.57 -2.85
N LYS A 12 -9.58 -1.51 -3.22
CA LYS A 12 -10.56 -2.43 -2.71
C LYS A 12 -10.84 -3.51 -3.74
N GLU A 13 -10.83 -4.75 -3.27
CA GLU A 13 -11.14 -5.87 -4.14
C GLU A 13 -12.06 -6.79 -3.39
N HIS A 14 -13.25 -7.00 -3.93
CA HIS A 14 -14.29 -7.76 -3.25
C HIS A 14 -14.61 -7.05 -1.94
N GLU A 15 -14.42 -7.70 -0.82
CA GLU A 15 -14.73 -7.08 0.45
C GLU A 15 -13.51 -6.79 1.28
N LEU A 16 -12.35 -6.81 0.64
CA LEU A 16 -11.10 -6.56 1.34
C LEU A 16 -10.40 -5.35 0.75
N TRP A 17 -9.64 -4.68 1.57
CA TRP A 17 -8.76 -3.62 1.12
C TRP A 17 -7.36 -4.18 0.99
N LEU A 18 -6.78 -4.03 -0.18
CA LEU A 18 -5.48 -4.59 -0.47
C LEU A 18 -4.43 -3.51 -0.56
N VAL A 19 -3.25 -3.84 -0.07
CA VAL A 19 -2.10 -2.97 -0.19
C VAL A 19 -1.08 -3.71 -1.06
N ASP A 20 -0.74 -3.09 -2.18
CA ASP A 20 0.20 -3.69 -3.13
C ASP A 20 1.51 -2.94 -3.00
N TYR A 21 2.50 -3.62 -2.43
CA TYR A 21 3.82 -3.02 -2.23
C TYR A 21 4.72 -3.16 -3.45
N GLY A 22 4.24 -3.88 -4.46
CA GLY A 22 5.06 -4.10 -5.64
C GLY A 22 5.78 -5.42 -5.57
N GLU A 23 6.27 -5.84 -6.70
CA GLU A 23 7.07 -7.07 -6.78
C GLU A 23 6.34 -8.30 -6.23
N GLY A 24 5.03 -8.30 -6.37
CA GLY A 24 4.24 -9.44 -5.94
C GLY A 24 3.91 -9.46 -4.46
N GLU A 25 4.26 -8.43 -3.71
CA GLU A 25 3.97 -8.39 -2.28
C GLU A 25 2.69 -7.63 -2.04
N THR A 26 1.71 -8.31 -1.47
CA THR A 26 0.43 -7.70 -1.17
C THR A 26 -0.01 -8.12 0.21
N GLU A 27 -0.85 -7.26 0.83
CA GLU A 27 -1.47 -7.56 2.12
C GLU A 27 -2.93 -7.24 2.01
N ASP A 28 -3.76 -7.99 2.75
CA ASP A 28 -5.19 -7.71 2.78
C ASP A 28 -5.57 -7.24 4.17
N HIS A 29 -6.54 -6.33 4.20
CA HIS A 29 -7.04 -5.74 5.42
C HIS A 29 -8.55 -5.66 5.33
N THR A 30 -9.21 -5.62 6.46
CA THR A 30 -10.66 -5.61 6.48
C THR A 30 -11.23 -4.20 6.36
N SER A 31 -10.41 -3.17 6.50
CA SER A 31 -10.91 -1.81 6.38
C SER A 31 -9.91 -0.94 5.64
N ARG A 32 -10.44 0.12 5.02
CA ARG A 32 -9.59 1.06 4.32
C ARG A 32 -8.61 1.72 5.28
N GLU A 33 -9.09 2.04 6.46
CA GLU A 33 -8.27 2.73 7.44
C GLU A 33 -7.04 1.92 7.80
N GLN A 34 -7.25 0.62 8.01
CA GLN A 34 -6.13 -0.25 8.34
C GLN A 34 -5.16 -0.38 7.19
N ALA A 35 -5.71 -0.49 5.97
CA ALA A 35 -4.85 -0.62 4.80
C ALA A 35 -4.03 0.63 4.60
N GLU A 36 -4.64 1.79 4.77
CA GLU A 36 -3.92 3.04 4.59
C GLU A 36 -2.85 3.22 5.66
N ALA A 37 -3.16 2.83 6.88
CA ALA A 37 -2.18 2.95 7.96
C ALA A 37 -0.97 2.06 7.69
N ALA A 38 -1.20 0.85 7.23
CA ALA A 38 -0.11 -0.06 6.92
C ALA A 38 0.74 0.49 5.77
N ALA A 39 0.07 0.98 4.72
CA ALA A 39 0.79 1.52 3.58
C ALA A 39 1.60 2.74 3.97
N ASP A 40 1.03 3.59 4.80
CA ASP A 40 1.71 4.80 5.25
C ASP A 40 2.97 4.47 6.02
N ALA A 41 2.91 3.50 6.91
CA ALA A 41 4.06 3.15 7.72
C ALA A 41 5.21 2.70 6.83
N VAL A 42 4.93 1.87 5.86
CA VAL A 42 5.97 1.41 4.95
C VAL A 42 6.47 2.54 4.08
N ALA A 43 5.55 3.39 3.61
CA ALA A 43 5.93 4.49 2.74
C ALA A 43 6.89 5.43 3.47
N GLN A 44 6.61 5.73 4.72
CA GLN A 44 7.48 6.61 5.47
C GLN A 44 8.83 5.98 5.74
N ALA A 45 8.85 4.70 6.03
CA ALA A 45 10.10 4.03 6.32
C ALA A 45 10.98 3.92 5.08
N GLU A 46 10.36 3.80 3.90
CA GLU A 46 11.12 3.56 2.67
C GLU A 46 11.12 4.74 1.72
N GLY A 47 10.51 5.85 2.09
CA GLY A 47 10.48 7.01 1.21
C GLY A 47 9.63 6.80 -0.02
N ARG A 48 8.56 6.03 0.08
CA ARG A 48 7.71 5.69 -1.05
C ARG A 48 6.42 6.50 -1.00
N THR A 49 5.70 6.51 -2.10
CA THR A 49 4.45 7.24 -2.23
C THR A 49 3.28 6.26 -2.10
N VAL A 50 2.20 6.71 -1.49
CA VAL A 50 1.00 5.91 -1.36
C VAL A 50 -0.05 6.44 -2.32
N VAL A 51 -0.65 5.56 -3.11
CA VAL A 51 -1.70 5.89 -4.03
C VAL A 51 -2.94 5.11 -3.62
N VAL A 52 -4.01 5.80 -3.30
CA VAL A 52 -5.26 5.15 -2.92
C VAL A 52 -6.19 5.18 -4.11
N GLU A 53 -6.62 3.99 -4.54
CA GLU A 53 -7.49 3.85 -5.68
C GLU A 53 -8.88 3.50 -5.20
N GLU A 54 -9.86 4.22 -5.68
CA GLU A 54 -11.24 3.94 -5.36
C GLU A 54 -11.97 3.55 -6.63
#